data_dfe2803d3f15644ea49b309013c4cd21
#
_entry.id   dfe2803d3f15644ea49b309013c4cd21
#
_cell.length_a   1.000
_cell.length_b   1.000
_cell.length_c   1.000
_cell.angle_alpha   90.00
_cell.angle_beta   90.00
_cell.angle_gamma   90.00
#
_symmetry.space_group_name_H-M   'P 1'
#
loop_
_entity.id
_entity.type
_entity.pdbx_description
1 polymer ?
#
loop_
_entity_poly.entity_id
_entity_poly.type
_entity_poly.pdbx_seq_one_letter_code
_entity_poly.pdbx_strand_id
1 'polypeptide(L)'
;DESSRLVAAARAGDLSARGDAGRFQGAFADLIGGFNDTLDAMAAPINEASATMQRLAARDLTSRVTGSYAGDYARIKDAINLAADNLDSALNQTAEGAGQVASASAQIANSAQSLAQGASEQASTLEEITASLQEITAMTRSNSSTAGQVRTLSEENLAFVAKGMQ
;
A
#
# COMPACT_ATOMS: atom_id res chain seq x y z
N ASP A 1 -51.27 32.53 -4.72
CA ASP A 1 -51.92 31.47 -3.94
C ASP A 1 -50.86 30.66 -3.22
N GLU A 2 -51.08 30.33 -1.94
CA GLU A 2 -50.09 29.66 -1.07
C GLU A 2 -49.67 28.32 -1.60
N SER A 3 -50.63 27.52 -2.10
CA SER A 3 -50.32 26.22 -2.72
C SER A 3 -49.42 26.36 -3.93
N SER A 4 -49.63 27.36 -4.79
CA SER A 4 -48.79 27.61 -5.97
C SER A 4 -47.38 28.04 -5.57
N ARG A 5 -47.22 28.78 -4.45
CA ARG A 5 -45.94 29.16 -3.88
C ARG A 5 -45.16 27.93 -3.40
N LEU A 6 -45.81 27.02 -2.65
CA LEU A 6 -45.19 25.79 -2.18
C LEU A 6 -44.78 24.86 -3.31
N VAL A 7 -45.64 24.69 -4.30
CA VAL A 7 -45.32 23.91 -5.51
C VAL A 7 -44.13 24.51 -6.26
N ALA A 8 -44.09 25.84 -6.40
CA ALA A 8 -42.96 26.52 -7.06
C ALA A 8 -41.67 26.34 -6.30
N ALA A 9 -41.67 26.46 -4.95
CA ALA A 9 -40.52 26.22 -4.12
C ALA A 9 -40.01 24.76 -4.23
N ALA A 10 -40.90 23.78 -4.12
CA ALA A 10 -40.54 22.37 -4.28
C ALA A 10 -39.95 22.07 -5.68
N ARG A 11 -40.52 22.65 -6.75
CA ARG A 11 -39.95 22.53 -8.12
C ARG A 11 -38.58 23.20 -8.26
N ALA A 12 -38.30 24.22 -7.48
CA ALA A 12 -36.99 24.88 -7.42
C ALA A 12 -35.97 24.09 -6.53
N GLY A 13 -36.41 23.00 -5.89
CA GLY A 13 -35.58 22.21 -4.96
C GLY A 13 -35.58 22.73 -3.51
N ASP A 14 -36.34 23.78 -3.20
CA ASP A 14 -36.49 24.28 -1.83
C ASP A 14 -37.57 23.46 -1.11
N LEU A 15 -37.13 22.40 -0.43
CA LEU A 15 -37.99 21.56 0.40
C LEU A 15 -38.16 22.12 1.82
N SER A 16 -37.55 23.26 2.13
CA SER A 16 -37.68 23.91 3.45
C SER A 16 -38.90 24.84 3.53
N ALA A 17 -39.47 25.25 2.41
CA ALA A 17 -40.64 26.11 2.35
C ALA A 17 -41.85 25.45 3.04
N ARG A 18 -42.53 26.20 3.90
CA ARG A 18 -43.79 25.77 4.55
C ARG A 18 -44.88 26.79 4.31
N GLY A 19 -46.12 26.31 4.20
CA GLY A 19 -47.31 27.12 4.18
C GLY A 19 -47.85 27.38 5.59
N ASP A 20 -48.37 28.56 5.82
CA ASP A 20 -49.02 28.87 7.08
C ASP A 20 -50.49 28.40 7.03
N ALA A 21 -50.71 27.14 7.51
CA ALA A 21 -52.05 26.55 7.56
C ALA A 21 -52.99 27.34 8.50
N GLY A 22 -52.44 28.07 9.48
CA GLY A 22 -53.24 28.85 10.46
C GLY A 22 -53.94 30.07 9.84
N ARG A 23 -53.56 30.47 8.63
CA ARG A 23 -54.22 31.55 7.90
C ARG A 23 -55.50 31.11 7.19
N PHE A 24 -55.82 29.83 7.19
CA PHE A 24 -56.94 29.23 6.49
C PHE A 24 -57.85 28.47 7.44
N GLN A 25 -59.05 28.11 7.03
CA GLN A 25 -59.99 27.32 7.82
C GLN A 25 -60.53 26.14 6.99
N GLY A 26 -60.93 25.07 7.68
CA GLY A 26 -61.53 23.88 7.04
C GLY A 26 -60.59 23.22 6.03
N ALA A 27 -61.14 22.76 4.94
CA ALA A 27 -60.42 22.01 3.91
C ALA A 27 -59.17 22.70 3.32
N PHE A 28 -59.11 24.02 3.35
CA PHE A 28 -57.91 24.75 2.89
C PHE A 28 -56.76 24.67 3.91
N ALA A 29 -57.08 24.73 5.21
CA ALA A 29 -56.08 24.49 6.25
C ALA A 29 -55.52 23.07 6.16
N ASP A 30 -56.40 22.07 6.00
CA ASP A 30 -56.02 20.64 5.85
C ASP A 30 -55.14 20.45 4.60
N LEU A 31 -55.45 21.12 3.50
CA LEU A 31 -54.66 21.03 2.24
C LEU A 31 -53.23 21.59 2.46
N ILE A 32 -53.09 22.75 3.08
CA ILE A 32 -51.77 23.35 3.34
C ILE A 32 -51.01 22.48 4.35
N GLY A 33 -51.68 21.95 5.41
CA GLY A 33 -51.09 20.99 6.32
C GLY A 33 -50.54 19.74 5.62
N GLY A 34 -51.37 19.13 4.74
CA GLY A 34 -50.94 17.95 3.95
C GLY A 34 -49.76 18.25 3.00
N PHE A 35 -49.66 19.46 2.45
CA PHE A 35 -48.47 19.88 1.70
C PHE A 35 -47.23 19.94 2.60
N ASN A 36 -47.36 20.54 3.79
CA ASN A 36 -46.24 20.62 4.76
C ASN A 36 -45.79 19.23 5.17
N ASP A 37 -46.70 18.33 5.54
CA ASP A 37 -46.40 16.95 5.90
C ASP A 37 -45.69 16.18 4.75
N THR A 38 -46.13 16.41 3.52
CA THR A 38 -45.50 15.83 2.33
C THR A 38 -44.05 16.35 2.18
N LEU A 39 -43.85 17.65 2.32
CA LEU A 39 -42.51 18.25 2.23
C LEU A 39 -41.62 17.78 3.36
N ASP A 40 -42.13 17.61 4.58
CA ASP A 40 -41.39 17.06 5.71
C ASP A 40 -40.96 15.61 5.46
N ALA A 41 -41.86 14.79 4.97
CA ALA A 41 -41.57 13.39 4.61
C ALA A 41 -40.52 13.24 3.50
N MET A 42 -40.46 14.23 2.60
CA MET A 42 -39.43 14.25 1.54
C MET A 42 -38.11 14.86 2.02
N ALA A 43 -38.14 15.93 2.80
CA ALA A 43 -36.97 16.67 3.22
C ALA A 43 -36.08 15.88 4.19
N ALA A 44 -36.66 15.17 5.14
CA ALA A 44 -35.93 14.45 6.19
C ALA A 44 -34.89 13.45 5.60
N PRO A 45 -35.29 12.47 4.77
CA PRO A 45 -34.34 11.50 4.19
C PRO A 45 -33.33 12.14 3.26
N ILE A 46 -33.70 13.17 2.49
CA ILE A 46 -32.79 13.88 1.59
C ILE A 46 -31.72 14.64 2.39
N ASN A 47 -32.12 15.33 3.44
CA ASN A 47 -31.18 16.07 4.29
C ASN A 47 -30.20 15.14 5.00
N GLU A 48 -30.66 14.02 5.55
CA GLU A 48 -29.79 13.05 6.21
C GLU A 48 -28.83 12.40 5.19
N ALA A 49 -29.32 12.02 4.02
CA ALA A 49 -28.49 11.49 2.93
C ALA A 49 -27.42 12.50 2.51
N SER A 50 -27.82 13.77 2.31
CA SER A 50 -26.89 14.86 1.96
C SER A 50 -25.83 15.09 3.04
N ALA A 51 -26.22 15.14 4.31
CA ALA A 51 -25.29 15.31 5.43
C ALA A 51 -24.30 14.14 5.51
N THR A 52 -24.77 12.91 5.35
CA THR A 52 -23.91 11.71 5.34
C THR A 52 -22.92 11.76 4.16
N MET A 53 -23.38 12.12 2.97
CA MET A 53 -22.50 12.24 1.80
C MET A 53 -21.46 13.37 1.97
N GLN A 54 -21.81 14.49 2.62
CA GLN A 54 -20.87 15.55 2.94
C GLN A 54 -19.78 15.07 3.90
N ARG A 55 -20.14 14.27 4.92
CA ARG A 55 -19.17 13.67 5.83
C ARG A 55 -18.25 12.66 5.14
N LEU A 56 -18.82 11.81 4.27
CA LEU A 56 -18.04 10.90 3.44
C LEU A 56 -17.04 11.67 2.55
N ALA A 57 -17.48 12.78 1.92
CA ALA A 57 -16.61 13.65 1.14
C ALA A 57 -15.50 14.29 1.97
N ALA A 58 -15.77 14.56 3.26
CA ALA A 58 -14.79 15.02 4.23
C ALA A 58 -13.90 13.88 4.80
N ARG A 59 -13.96 12.69 4.22
CA ARG A 59 -13.20 11.47 4.60
C ARG A 59 -13.64 10.84 5.92
N ASP A 60 -14.82 11.17 6.44
CA ASP A 60 -15.44 10.47 7.55
C ASP A 60 -16.23 9.26 7.04
N LEU A 61 -15.55 8.14 6.89
CA LEU A 61 -16.14 6.89 6.41
C LEU A 61 -16.99 6.17 7.47
N THR A 62 -17.03 6.66 8.69
CA THR A 62 -17.84 6.07 9.76
C THR A 62 -19.29 6.53 9.72
N SER A 63 -19.58 7.59 8.95
CA SER A 63 -20.91 8.17 8.84
C SER A 63 -21.86 7.26 8.08
N ARG A 64 -23.09 7.10 8.59
CA ARG A 64 -24.15 6.31 7.96
C ARG A 64 -25.47 7.06 8.05
N VAL A 65 -26.36 6.79 7.09
CA VAL A 65 -27.76 7.19 7.18
C VAL A 65 -28.44 6.22 8.15
N THR A 66 -28.97 6.74 9.27
CA THR A 66 -29.51 5.94 10.38
C THR A 66 -31.03 5.98 10.47
N GLY A 67 -31.67 7.01 9.90
CA GLY A 67 -33.11 7.20 9.91
C GLY A 67 -33.88 5.96 9.43
N SER A 68 -35.10 5.79 9.93
CA SER A 68 -35.99 4.72 9.51
C SER A 68 -36.83 5.21 8.34
N TYR A 69 -36.56 4.70 7.14
CA TYR A 69 -37.22 5.08 5.90
C TYR A 69 -37.85 3.87 5.23
N ALA A 70 -38.84 4.12 4.36
CA ALA A 70 -39.53 3.10 3.58
C ALA A 70 -39.44 3.41 2.08
N GLY A 71 -39.73 2.40 1.25
CA GLY A 71 -39.77 2.54 -0.21
C GLY A 71 -38.45 3.03 -0.83
N ASP A 72 -38.53 4.02 -1.68
CA ASP A 72 -37.35 4.53 -2.40
C ASP A 72 -36.32 5.21 -1.49
N TYR A 73 -36.75 5.82 -0.38
CA TYR A 73 -35.85 6.41 0.59
C TYR A 73 -35.01 5.35 1.34
N ALA A 74 -35.61 4.19 1.64
CA ALA A 74 -34.85 3.07 2.20
C ALA A 74 -33.77 2.59 1.22
N ARG A 75 -34.11 2.50 -0.07
CA ARG A 75 -33.13 2.13 -1.12
C ARG A 75 -31.98 3.11 -1.24
N ILE A 76 -32.26 4.41 -1.13
CA ILE A 76 -31.21 5.46 -1.12
C ILE A 76 -30.30 5.31 0.11
N LYS A 77 -30.91 5.13 1.30
CA LYS A 77 -30.16 4.85 2.54
C LYS A 77 -29.23 3.65 2.37
N ASP A 78 -29.79 2.52 1.92
CA ASP A 78 -29.03 1.26 1.79
C ASP A 78 -27.88 1.42 0.79
N ALA A 79 -28.10 2.10 -0.34
CA ALA A 79 -27.08 2.37 -1.34
C ALA A 79 -25.94 3.25 -0.80
N ILE A 80 -26.26 4.30 -0.04
CA ILE A 80 -25.27 5.18 0.57
C ILE A 80 -24.44 4.41 1.61
N ASN A 81 -25.11 3.66 2.48
CA ASN A 81 -24.44 2.88 3.51
C ASN A 81 -23.54 1.80 2.93
N LEU A 82 -24.01 1.09 1.91
CA LEU A 82 -23.22 0.07 1.18
C LEU A 82 -22.00 0.71 0.50
N ALA A 83 -22.15 1.88 -0.12
CA ALA A 83 -21.03 2.60 -0.72
C ALA A 83 -19.97 2.98 0.34
N ALA A 84 -20.42 3.45 1.51
CA ALA A 84 -19.53 3.76 2.62
C ALA A 84 -18.79 2.51 3.14
N ASP A 85 -19.48 1.38 3.30
CA ASP A 85 -18.88 0.11 3.72
C ASP A 85 -17.83 -0.39 2.73
N ASN A 86 -18.13 -0.31 1.43
CA ASN A 86 -17.19 -0.70 0.38
C ASN A 86 -15.95 0.19 0.35
N LEU A 87 -16.11 1.51 0.53
CA LEU A 87 -14.98 2.45 0.60
C LEU A 87 -14.11 2.19 1.82
N ASP A 88 -14.72 1.97 2.98
CA ASP A 88 -14.00 1.65 4.22
C ASP A 88 -13.20 0.35 4.06
N SER A 89 -13.84 -0.71 3.56
CA SER A 89 -13.18 -1.98 3.26
C SER A 89 -12.00 -1.82 2.30
N ALA A 90 -12.19 -1.11 1.19
CA ALA A 90 -11.14 -0.92 0.19
C ALA A 90 -9.94 -0.14 0.75
N LEU A 91 -10.19 0.89 1.57
CA LEU A 91 -9.12 1.67 2.19
C LEU A 91 -8.38 0.87 3.27
N ASN A 92 -9.08 0.07 4.07
CA ASN A 92 -8.46 -0.82 5.05
C ASN A 92 -7.55 -1.86 4.35
N GLN A 93 -8.01 -2.50 3.28
CA GLN A 93 -7.19 -3.42 2.47
C GLN A 93 -5.97 -2.72 1.85
N THR A 94 -6.15 -1.48 1.38
CA THR A 94 -5.04 -0.70 0.82
C THR A 94 -4.01 -0.36 1.89
N ALA A 95 -4.45 0.03 3.09
CA ALA A 95 -3.57 0.33 4.21
C ALA A 95 -2.79 -0.92 4.68
N GLU A 96 -3.45 -2.07 4.75
CA GLU A 96 -2.81 -3.35 5.07
C GLU A 96 -1.76 -3.72 4.01
N GLY A 97 -2.11 -3.63 2.72
CA GLY A 97 -1.18 -3.87 1.61
C GLY A 97 0.03 -2.94 1.64
N ALA A 98 -0.18 -1.66 1.92
CA ALA A 98 0.91 -0.70 2.08
C ALA A 98 1.84 -1.07 3.26
N GLY A 99 1.28 -1.53 4.37
CA GLY A 99 2.04 -2.04 5.52
C GLY A 99 2.90 -3.26 5.16
N GLN A 100 2.35 -4.21 4.39
CA GLN A 100 3.08 -5.38 3.92
C GLN A 100 4.24 -4.99 2.99
N VAL A 101 4.00 -4.05 2.04
CA VAL A 101 5.06 -3.53 1.16
C VAL A 101 6.16 -2.84 1.94
N ALA A 102 5.82 -2.03 2.95
CA ALA A 102 6.81 -1.39 3.81
C ALA A 102 7.67 -2.41 4.57
N SER A 103 7.05 -3.45 5.13
CA SER A 103 7.75 -4.54 5.82
C SER A 103 8.67 -5.34 4.88
N ALA A 104 8.19 -5.69 3.68
CA ALA A 104 8.99 -6.36 2.67
C ALA A 104 10.18 -5.50 2.21
N SER A 105 9.99 -4.20 2.05
CA SER A 105 11.05 -3.26 1.68
C SER A 105 12.14 -3.18 2.75
N ALA A 106 11.76 -3.17 4.03
CA ALA A 106 12.71 -3.21 5.14
C ALA A 106 13.52 -4.53 5.15
N GLN A 107 12.86 -5.66 4.88
CA GLN A 107 13.53 -6.96 4.77
C GLN A 107 14.51 -7.02 3.60
N ILE A 108 14.14 -6.46 2.45
CA ILE A 108 15.03 -6.36 1.27
C ILE A 108 16.25 -5.50 1.60
N ALA A 109 16.06 -4.36 2.28
CA ALA A 109 17.18 -3.50 2.69
C ALA A 109 18.16 -4.24 3.62
N ASN A 110 17.65 -4.97 4.61
CA ASN A 110 18.47 -5.77 5.51
C ASN A 110 19.22 -6.89 4.77
N SER A 111 18.56 -7.57 3.84
CA SER A 111 19.18 -8.62 3.01
C SER A 111 20.26 -8.04 2.09
N ALA A 112 20.03 -6.88 1.50
CA ALA A 112 21.03 -6.20 0.68
C ALA A 112 22.27 -5.80 1.49
N GLN A 113 22.08 -5.33 2.73
CA GLN A 113 23.19 -5.02 3.64
C GLN A 113 24.01 -6.26 3.98
N SER A 114 23.34 -7.38 4.29
CA SER A 114 23.99 -8.66 4.57
C SER A 114 24.77 -9.18 3.34
N LEU A 115 24.20 -9.04 2.15
CA LEU A 115 24.85 -9.41 0.90
C LEU A 115 26.09 -8.54 0.64
N ALA A 116 26.01 -7.23 0.86
CA ALA A 116 27.16 -6.33 0.71
C ALA A 116 28.29 -6.70 1.68
N GLN A 117 27.96 -7.03 2.93
CA GLN A 117 28.92 -7.50 3.93
C GLN A 117 29.57 -8.82 3.46
N GLY A 118 28.78 -9.81 3.03
CA GLY A 118 29.30 -11.09 2.52
C GLY A 118 30.19 -10.93 1.29
N ALA A 119 29.84 -10.01 0.38
CA ALA A 119 30.67 -9.69 -0.78
C ALA A 119 32.01 -9.08 -0.37
N SER A 120 32.04 -8.21 0.66
CA SER A 120 33.28 -7.64 1.19
C SER A 120 34.18 -8.70 1.83
N GLU A 121 33.60 -9.64 2.57
CA GLU A 121 34.34 -10.75 3.17
C GLU A 121 34.91 -11.70 2.09
N GLN A 122 34.13 -11.97 1.04
CA GLN A 122 34.60 -12.75 -0.09
C GLN A 122 35.76 -12.06 -0.84
N ALA A 123 35.69 -10.74 -1.03
CA ALA A 123 36.78 -9.98 -1.64
C ALA A 123 38.08 -10.10 -0.84
N SER A 124 38.01 -9.99 0.51
CA SER A 124 39.15 -10.17 1.37
C SER A 124 39.75 -11.60 1.30
N THR A 125 38.87 -12.62 1.27
CA THR A 125 39.32 -14.02 1.11
C THR A 125 39.99 -14.26 -0.23
N LEU A 126 39.49 -13.64 -1.31
CA LEU A 126 40.10 -13.72 -2.64
C LEU A 126 41.49 -13.06 -2.68
N GLU A 127 41.69 -11.95 -1.96
CA GLU A 127 43.02 -11.33 -1.80
C GLU A 127 43.98 -12.27 -1.12
N GLU A 128 43.58 -12.92 -0.02
CA GLU A 128 44.41 -13.91 0.68
C GLU A 128 44.75 -15.13 -0.19
N ILE A 129 43.77 -15.67 -0.92
CA ILE A 129 44.00 -16.76 -1.88
C ILE A 129 44.98 -16.33 -2.98
N THR A 130 44.85 -15.12 -3.49
CA THR A 130 45.76 -14.61 -4.51
C THR A 130 47.19 -14.48 -3.99
N ALA A 131 47.37 -13.98 -2.78
CA ALA A 131 48.69 -13.93 -2.13
C ALA A 131 49.29 -15.33 -1.92
N SER A 132 48.49 -16.30 -1.47
CA SER A 132 48.90 -17.70 -1.30
C SER A 132 49.31 -18.36 -2.63
N LEU A 133 48.57 -18.08 -3.73
CA LEU A 133 48.91 -18.58 -5.05
C LEU A 133 50.24 -17.98 -5.56
N GLN A 134 50.53 -16.71 -5.27
CA GLN A 134 51.78 -16.07 -5.60
C GLN A 134 52.96 -16.77 -4.85
N GLU A 135 52.78 -17.06 -3.55
CA GLU A 135 53.75 -17.76 -2.77
C GLU A 135 54.01 -19.19 -3.27
N ILE A 136 52.94 -19.96 -3.58
CA ILE A 136 53.03 -21.28 -4.20
C ILE A 136 53.78 -21.22 -5.52
N THR A 137 53.49 -20.20 -6.34
CA THR A 137 54.19 -20.03 -7.60
C THR A 137 55.70 -19.77 -7.42
N ALA A 138 56.05 -18.94 -6.43
CA ALA A 138 57.46 -18.68 -6.09
C ALA A 138 58.18 -19.94 -5.56
N MET A 139 57.50 -20.69 -4.65
CA MET A 139 58.04 -21.98 -4.17
C MET A 139 58.21 -23.00 -5.29
N THR A 140 57.25 -23.10 -6.20
CA THR A 140 57.32 -24.03 -7.36
C THR A 140 58.52 -23.70 -8.25
N ARG A 141 58.77 -22.40 -8.50
CA ARG A 141 59.99 -21.98 -9.26
C ARG A 141 61.27 -22.31 -8.52
N SER A 142 61.30 -22.09 -7.20
CA SER A 142 62.44 -22.44 -6.37
C SER A 142 62.72 -23.96 -6.42
N ASN A 143 61.67 -24.77 -6.24
CA ASN A 143 61.76 -26.23 -6.30
C ASN A 143 62.25 -26.71 -7.67
N SER A 144 61.79 -26.12 -8.76
CA SER A 144 62.27 -26.41 -10.12
C SER A 144 63.77 -26.10 -10.28
N SER A 145 64.21 -24.95 -9.75
CA SER A 145 65.62 -24.57 -9.75
C SER A 145 66.49 -25.56 -8.95
N THR A 146 66.02 -25.90 -7.73
CA THR A 146 66.71 -26.89 -6.87
C THR A 146 66.78 -28.26 -7.53
N ALA A 147 65.69 -28.73 -8.16
CA ALA A 147 65.71 -29.99 -8.90
C ALA A 147 66.72 -29.96 -10.08
N GLY A 148 66.86 -28.81 -10.75
CA GLY A 148 67.87 -28.59 -11.80
C GLY A 148 69.28 -28.72 -11.22
N GLN A 149 69.56 -28.06 -10.09
CA GLN A 149 70.88 -28.15 -9.41
C GLN A 149 71.20 -29.57 -8.97
N VAL A 150 70.23 -30.33 -8.38
CA VAL A 150 70.42 -31.75 -8.00
C VAL A 150 70.75 -32.60 -9.19
N ARG A 151 70.08 -32.35 -10.33
CA ARG A 151 70.40 -33.09 -11.61
C ARG A 151 71.84 -32.81 -12.05
N THR A 152 72.27 -31.55 -12.08
CA THR A 152 73.65 -31.17 -12.46
C THR A 152 74.68 -31.84 -11.53
N LEU A 153 74.45 -31.77 -10.20
CA LEU A 153 75.32 -32.40 -9.24
C LEU A 153 75.37 -33.93 -9.37
N SER A 154 74.28 -34.59 -9.71
CA SER A 154 74.24 -36.02 -10.00
C SER A 154 75.03 -36.38 -11.29
N GLU A 155 74.97 -35.54 -12.33
CA GLU A 155 75.76 -35.75 -13.54
C GLU A 155 77.26 -35.55 -13.29
N GLU A 156 77.66 -34.54 -12.49
CA GLU A 156 79.02 -34.33 -12.06
C GLU A 156 79.58 -35.51 -11.21
N ASN A 157 78.76 -36.03 -10.27
CA ASN A 157 79.13 -37.16 -9.46
C ASN A 157 79.35 -38.42 -10.31
N LEU A 158 78.47 -38.68 -11.28
CA LEU A 158 78.60 -39.80 -12.21
C LEU A 158 79.92 -39.68 -13.02
N ALA A 159 80.23 -38.48 -13.51
CA ALA A 159 81.49 -38.22 -14.21
C ALA A 159 82.76 -38.43 -13.34
N PHE A 160 82.66 -38.02 -12.04
CA PHE A 160 83.73 -38.22 -11.06
C PHE A 160 83.97 -39.69 -10.80
N VAL A 161 82.89 -40.48 -10.54
CA VAL A 161 83.00 -41.93 -10.32
C VAL A 161 83.60 -42.62 -11.57
N ALA A 162 83.18 -42.27 -12.78
CA ALA A 162 83.72 -42.82 -14.00
C ALA A 162 85.22 -42.56 -14.20
N LYS A 163 85.74 -41.39 -13.76
CA LYS A 163 87.15 -41.06 -13.74
C LYS A 163 87.95 -41.85 -12.68
N GLY A 164 87.36 -42.15 -11.54
CA GLY A 164 88.00 -42.85 -10.45
C GLY A 164 88.13 -44.37 -10.67
N MET A 165 87.48 -44.92 -11.70
CA MET A 165 87.51 -46.38 -12.07
C MET A 165 88.44 -46.61 -13.25
N GLN A 166 89.16 -45.63 -13.71
CA GLN A 166 90.28 -45.79 -14.68
C GLN A 166 91.63 -45.74 -13.95
#